data_c81a5d72b93e1d85480342ee4b44138e
#
_entry.id   c81a5d72b93e1d85480342ee4b44138e
#
_cell.length_a   1.000
_cell.length_b   1.000
_cell.length_c   1.000
_cell.angle_alpha   90.00
_cell.angle_beta   90.00
_cell.angle_gamma   90.00
#
_symmetry.space_group_name_H-M   'P 1'
#
loop_
_entity.id
_entity.type
_entity.pdbx_description
1 polymer ?
#
loop_
_entity_poly.entity_id
_entity_poly.type
_entity_poly.pdbx_seq_one_letter_code
_entity_poly.pdbx_strand_id
1 'polypeptide(L)'
;TQMLLASLPPVTGKLLDFGCGAGVIGSVLAKRNPALAVTMVDINALALESSRRTLAVNGLSGRVHASDVYSDIAETFQQIVSNPPFHAGLKTFYAATETFLAKAPEYLTANGALTIVANAFLRYQPILDAHFKQTEVIAGDAKFKVYLSKV
;
A
#
# COMPACT_ATOMS: atom_id res chain seq x y z
N THR A 1 7.33 2.27 -7.56
CA THR A 1 6.94 0.84 -7.45
C THR A 1 8.16 -0.08 -7.43
N GLN A 2 9.09 0.08 -8.37
CA GLN A 2 10.30 -0.77 -8.40
C GLN A 2 11.13 -0.64 -7.12
N MET A 3 11.34 0.58 -6.64
CA MET A 3 12.11 0.83 -5.41
C MET A 3 11.45 0.16 -4.20
N LEU A 4 10.12 0.26 -4.08
CA LEU A 4 9.37 -0.39 -3.01
C LEU A 4 9.55 -1.90 -3.07
N LEU A 5 9.34 -2.51 -4.23
CA LEU A 5 9.44 -3.95 -4.41
C LEU A 5 10.86 -4.47 -4.17
N ALA A 6 11.88 -3.68 -4.51
CA ALA A 6 13.28 -4.06 -4.30
C ALA A 6 13.71 -3.98 -2.83
N SER A 7 13.11 -3.09 -2.05
CA SER A 7 13.50 -2.83 -0.65
C SER A 7 12.61 -3.51 0.39
N LEU A 8 11.43 -3.98 -0.02
CA LEU A 8 10.44 -4.55 0.89
C LEU A 8 10.95 -5.87 1.49
N PRO A 9 10.91 -6.01 2.83
CA PRO A 9 11.18 -7.31 3.47
C PRO A 9 10.18 -8.38 3.01
N PRO A 10 10.46 -9.68 3.21
CA PRO A 10 9.53 -10.73 2.86
C PRO A 10 8.14 -10.48 3.48
N VAL A 11 7.09 -10.65 2.67
CA VAL A 11 5.70 -10.41 3.06
C VAL A 11 5.00 -11.74 3.24
N THR A 12 4.32 -11.91 4.38
CA THR A 12 3.58 -13.13 4.71
C THR A 12 2.18 -12.79 5.24
N GLY A 13 1.29 -13.78 5.21
CA GLY A 13 -0.05 -13.65 5.76
C GLY A 13 -0.99 -12.89 4.86
N LYS A 14 -1.69 -11.91 5.41
CA LYS A 14 -2.67 -11.09 4.69
C LYS A 14 -2.05 -9.76 4.29
N LEU A 15 -2.15 -9.44 3.00
CA LEU A 15 -1.62 -8.22 2.41
C LEU A 15 -2.74 -7.36 1.85
N LEU A 16 -2.70 -6.06 2.15
CA LEU A 16 -3.53 -5.06 1.48
C LEU A 16 -2.65 -4.23 0.54
N ASP A 17 -2.99 -4.23 -0.74
CA ASP A 17 -2.42 -3.34 -1.75
C ASP A 17 -3.40 -2.16 -1.91
N PHE A 18 -3.08 -1.06 -1.24
CA PHE A 18 -3.95 0.11 -1.17
C PHE A 18 -3.67 1.06 -2.33
N GLY A 19 -4.73 1.49 -3.01
CA GLY A 19 -4.60 2.29 -4.22
C GLY A 19 -3.90 1.49 -5.31
N CYS A 20 -4.42 0.30 -5.57
CA CYS A 20 -3.71 -0.75 -6.31
C CYS A 20 -3.42 -0.41 -7.78
N GLY A 21 -4.16 0.49 -8.38
CA GLY A 21 -4.00 0.83 -9.81
C GLY A 21 -4.11 -0.42 -10.68
N ALA A 22 -3.07 -0.73 -11.43
CA ALA A 22 -3.01 -1.94 -12.27
C ALA A 22 -2.73 -3.23 -11.48
N GLY A 23 -2.52 -3.14 -10.16
CA GLY A 23 -2.30 -4.31 -9.31
C GLY A 23 -0.89 -4.88 -9.38
N VAL A 24 0.08 -4.08 -9.77
CA VAL A 24 1.47 -4.55 -9.96
C VAL A 24 2.10 -4.98 -8.64
N ILE A 25 1.99 -4.15 -7.59
CA ILE A 25 2.63 -4.44 -6.30
C ILE A 25 2.10 -5.74 -5.72
N GLY A 26 0.78 -5.83 -5.56
CA GLY A 26 0.14 -7.02 -4.99
C GLY A 26 0.40 -8.27 -5.82
N SER A 27 0.39 -8.15 -7.15
CA SER A 27 0.64 -9.28 -8.05
C SER A 27 2.08 -9.79 -7.96
N VAL A 28 3.06 -8.90 -7.91
CA VAL A 28 4.48 -9.29 -7.75
C VAL A 28 4.68 -9.98 -6.41
N LEU A 29 4.11 -9.45 -5.34
CA LEU A 29 4.23 -10.04 -4.01
C LEU A 29 3.54 -11.41 -3.92
N ALA A 30 2.36 -11.57 -4.55
CA ALA A 30 1.68 -12.86 -4.64
C ALA A 30 2.51 -13.88 -5.42
N LYS A 31 3.21 -13.44 -6.45
CA LYS A 31 4.08 -14.33 -7.23
C LYS A 31 5.32 -14.76 -6.44
N ARG A 32 5.86 -13.86 -5.62
CA ARG A 32 7.00 -14.17 -4.73
C ARG A 32 6.62 -15.13 -3.61
N ASN A 33 5.38 -15.02 -3.11
CA ASN A 33 4.85 -15.88 -2.06
C ASN A 33 3.43 -16.33 -2.42
N PRO A 34 3.26 -17.53 -3.02
CA PRO A 34 1.93 -18.03 -3.42
C PRO A 34 0.96 -18.25 -2.26
N ALA A 35 1.45 -18.35 -1.03
CA ALA A 35 0.61 -18.50 0.16
C ALA A 35 0.03 -17.18 0.65
N LEU A 36 0.46 -16.05 0.08
CA LEU A 36 0.02 -14.73 0.50
C LEU A 36 -1.46 -14.50 0.13
N ALA A 37 -2.26 -14.06 1.10
CA ALA A 37 -3.64 -13.67 0.88
C ALA A 37 -3.71 -12.19 0.53
N VAL A 38 -3.89 -11.87 -0.75
CA VAL A 38 -3.83 -10.50 -1.27
C VAL A 38 -5.23 -9.92 -1.42
N THR A 39 -5.41 -8.71 -0.91
CA THR A 39 -6.57 -7.85 -1.17
C THR A 39 -6.08 -6.57 -1.82
N MET A 40 -6.68 -6.19 -2.93
CA MET A 40 -6.38 -4.98 -3.67
C MET A 40 -7.59 -4.05 -3.66
N VAL A 41 -7.39 -2.80 -3.30
CA VAL A 41 -8.47 -1.82 -3.28
C VAL A 41 -8.07 -0.55 -4.02
N ASP A 42 -9.05 0.07 -4.64
CA ASP A 42 -8.91 1.37 -5.29
C ASP A 42 -10.30 2.04 -5.35
N ILE A 43 -10.33 3.34 -5.52
CA ILE A 43 -11.56 4.07 -5.73
C ILE A 43 -11.97 4.07 -7.22
N ASN A 44 -11.04 3.82 -8.11
CA ASN A 44 -11.24 3.91 -9.56
C ASN A 44 -11.64 2.55 -10.14
N ALA A 45 -12.81 2.50 -10.79
CA ALA A 45 -13.34 1.27 -11.38
C ALA A 45 -12.43 0.67 -12.47
N LEU A 46 -11.77 1.52 -13.25
CA LEU A 46 -10.83 1.05 -14.29
C LEU A 46 -9.58 0.41 -13.66
N ALA A 47 -9.11 0.95 -12.55
CA ALA A 47 -8.01 0.37 -11.80
C ALA A 47 -8.37 -1.02 -11.28
N LEU A 48 -9.58 -1.19 -10.75
CA LEU A 48 -10.05 -2.48 -10.25
C LEU A 48 -10.14 -3.52 -11.37
N GLU A 49 -10.66 -3.14 -12.52
CA GLU A 49 -10.70 -4.02 -13.68
C GLU A 49 -9.30 -4.41 -14.13
N SER A 50 -8.39 -3.44 -14.21
CA SER A 50 -6.99 -3.66 -14.56
C SER A 50 -6.30 -4.60 -13.58
N SER A 51 -6.54 -4.44 -12.29
CA SER A 51 -5.98 -5.32 -11.25
C SER A 51 -6.49 -6.75 -11.38
N ARG A 52 -7.79 -6.93 -11.61
CA ARG A 52 -8.37 -8.27 -11.85
C ARG A 52 -7.73 -8.95 -13.06
N ARG A 53 -7.52 -8.19 -14.13
CA ARG A 53 -6.90 -8.69 -15.34
C ARG A 53 -5.43 -9.06 -15.11
N THR A 54 -4.69 -8.25 -14.38
CA THR A 54 -3.29 -8.52 -14.05
C THR A 54 -3.15 -9.82 -13.24
N LEU A 55 -4.02 -10.04 -12.27
CA LEU A 55 -4.04 -11.29 -11.51
C LEU A 55 -4.35 -12.48 -12.42
N ALA A 56 -5.39 -12.37 -13.25
CA ALA A 56 -5.84 -13.46 -14.13
C ALA A 56 -4.76 -13.85 -15.13
N VAL A 57 -4.13 -12.88 -15.79
CA VAL A 57 -3.10 -13.12 -16.81
C VAL A 57 -1.88 -13.81 -16.19
N ASN A 58 -1.60 -13.57 -14.93
CA ASN A 58 -0.46 -14.16 -14.21
C ASN A 58 -0.82 -15.43 -13.43
N GLY A 59 -2.05 -15.91 -13.54
CA GLY A 59 -2.51 -17.10 -12.83
C GLY A 59 -2.53 -16.95 -11.33
N LEU A 60 -2.75 -15.73 -10.84
CA LEU A 60 -2.73 -15.40 -9.42
C LEU A 60 -4.14 -15.26 -8.86
N SER A 61 -4.28 -15.54 -7.57
CA SER A 61 -5.52 -15.34 -6.82
C SER A 61 -5.42 -14.11 -5.94
N GLY A 62 -6.55 -13.40 -5.78
CA GLY A 62 -6.61 -12.25 -4.89
C GLY A 62 -8.01 -11.66 -4.93
N ARG A 63 -8.34 -10.88 -3.89
CA ARG A 63 -9.60 -10.14 -3.84
C ARG A 63 -9.35 -8.72 -4.33
N VAL A 64 -10.25 -8.22 -5.18
CA VAL A 64 -10.18 -6.87 -5.73
C VAL A 64 -11.54 -6.22 -5.54
N HIS A 65 -11.60 -5.11 -4.81
CA HIS A 65 -12.85 -4.39 -4.62
C HIS A 65 -12.65 -2.90 -4.43
N ALA A 66 -13.73 -2.13 -4.62
CA ALA A 66 -13.72 -0.69 -4.42
C ALA A 66 -13.66 -0.36 -2.92
N SER A 67 -12.93 0.69 -2.59
CA SER A 67 -12.95 1.27 -1.25
C SER A 67 -12.52 2.72 -1.32
N ASP A 68 -13.30 3.59 -0.69
CA ASP A 68 -12.90 4.97 -0.47
C ASP A 68 -12.07 5.02 0.82
N VAL A 69 -10.76 5.03 0.66
CA VAL A 69 -9.80 4.80 1.74
C VAL A 69 -10.12 3.44 2.38
N TYR A 70 -10.56 3.40 3.64
CA TYR A 70 -10.89 2.15 4.35
C TYR A 70 -12.39 1.88 4.46
N SER A 71 -13.23 2.61 3.74
CA SER A 71 -14.70 2.54 3.91
C SER A 71 -15.27 1.12 3.76
N ASP A 72 -14.66 0.31 2.90
CA ASP A 72 -15.11 -1.06 2.62
C ASP A 72 -14.13 -2.12 3.11
N ILE A 73 -13.25 -1.76 4.06
CA ILE A 73 -12.30 -2.66 4.69
C ILE A 73 -12.81 -3.02 6.08
N ALA A 74 -13.03 -4.32 6.33
CA ALA A 74 -13.55 -4.82 7.60
C ALA A 74 -12.60 -5.81 8.29
N GLU A 75 -11.35 -5.90 7.84
CA GLU A 75 -10.38 -6.86 8.35
C GLU A 75 -9.03 -6.19 8.61
N THR A 76 -8.13 -6.93 9.26
CA THR A 76 -6.76 -6.49 9.52
C THR A 76 -5.77 -7.28 8.67
N PHE A 77 -4.59 -6.68 8.46
CA PHE A 77 -3.55 -7.24 7.60
C PHE A 77 -2.21 -7.26 8.33
N GLN A 78 -1.36 -8.20 8.00
CA GLN A 78 0.03 -8.22 8.44
C GLN A 78 0.84 -7.13 7.73
N GLN A 79 0.49 -6.84 6.48
CA GLN A 79 1.17 -5.83 5.69
C GLN A 79 0.16 -4.98 4.91
N ILE A 80 0.41 -3.70 4.88
CA ILE A 80 -0.25 -2.78 3.95
C ILE A 80 0.86 -2.17 3.09
N VAL A 81 0.69 -2.21 1.78
CA VAL A 81 1.64 -1.61 0.83
C VAL A 81 0.90 -0.61 -0.06
N SER A 82 1.57 0.46 -0.42
CA SER A 82 0.98 1.44 -1.31
C SER A 82 2.02 2.27 -2.04
N ASN A 83 1.68 2.61 -3.27
CA ASN A 83 2.24 3.75 -3.98
C ASN A 83 1.10 4.76 -4.09
N PRO A 84 0.90 5.60 -3.07
CA PRO A 84 -0.29 6.46 -3.01
C PRO A 84 -0.34 7.38 -4.23
N PRO A 85 -1.53 7.57 -4.83
CA PRO A 85 -1.67 8.51 -5.92
C PRO A 85 -1.33 9.91 -5.43
N PHE A 86 -0.46 10.57 -6.16
CA PHE A 86 -0.04 11.92 -5.82
C PHE A 86 -0.18 12.83 -7.04
N HIS A 87 -0.92 13.91 -6.83
CA HIS A 87 -1.05 14.98 -7.81
C HIS A 87 -0.72 16.30 -7.12
N ALA A 88 0.39 16.92 -7.49
CA ALA A 88 0.80 18.20 -6.94
C ALA A 88 -0.33 19.22 -7.07
N GLY A 89 -0.67 19.90 -5.97
CA GLY A 89 -1.69 20.93 -5.94
C GLY A 89 -3.12 20.44 -5.74
N LEU A 90 -3.37 19.13 -5.65
CA LEU A 90 -4.72 18.61 -5.41
C LEU A 90 -4.88 18.29 -3.93
N LYS A 91 -5.47 19.20 -3.18
CA LYS A 91 -5.72 19.07 -1.73
C LYS A 91 -6.52 17.81 -1.36
N THR A 92 -7.47 17.42 -2.22
CA THR A 92 -8.32 16.25 -1.98
C THR A 92 -7.51 14.96 -1.91
N PHE A 93 -6.56 14.78 -2.83
CA PHE A 93 -5.69 13.60 -2.83
C PHE A 93 -4.73 13.59 -1.65
N TYR A 94 -4.23 14.76 -1.25
CA TYR A 94 -3.36 14.87 -0.09
C TYR A 94 -4.12 14.50 1.19
N ALA A 95 -5.35 15.02 1.36
CA ALA A 95 -6.19 14.72 2.51
C ALA A 95 -6.53 13.22 2.60
N ALA A 96 -6.86 12.59 1.47
CA ALA A 96 -7.12 11.15 1.42
C ALA A 96 -5.88 10.34 1.80
N THR A 97 -4.71 10.74 1.34
CA THR A 97 -3.46 10.08 1.69
C THR A 97 -3.14 10.26 3.18
N GLU A 98 -3.33 11.44 3.74
CA GLU A 98 -3.15 11.66 5.18
C GLU A 98 -4.07 10.74 5.99
N THR A 99 -5.34 10.64 5.61
CA THR A 99 -6.30 9.76 6.29
C THR A 99 -5.87 8.30 6.19
N PHE A 100 -5.42 7.88 5.01
CA PHE A 100 -4.89 6.54 4.79
C PHE A 100 -3.73 6.23 5.76
N LEU A 101 -2.76 7.12 5.84
CA LEU A 101 -1.59 6.92 6.71
C LEU A 101 -1.96 6.93 8.20
N ALA A 102 -2.78 7.89 8.61
CA ALA A 102 -3.15 8.06 10.01
C ALA A 102 -3.99 6.89 10.55
N LYS A 103 -4.84 6.32 9.72
CA LYS A 103 -5.73 5.22 10.12
C LYS A 103 -5.14 3.83 9.87
N ALA A 104 -4.04 3.71 9.16
CA ALA A 104 -3.45 2.42 8.83
C ALA A 104 -3.22 1.50 10.06
N PRO A 105 -2.80 2.00 11.23
CA PRO A 105 -2.64 1.14 12.41
C PRO A 105 -3.90 0.38 12.81
N GLU A 106 -5.10 0.94 12.56
CA GLU A 106 -6.36 0.28 12.87
C GLU A 106 -6.63 -0.95 11.99
N TYR A 107 -5.95 -1.03 10.85
CA TYR A 107 -6.12 -2.11 9.86
C TYR A 107 -4.90 -3.02 9.79
N LEU A 108 -3.98 -2.89 10.74
CA LEU A 108 -2.80 -3.74 10.86
C LEU A 108 -2.90 -4.62 12.11
N THR A 109 -2.37 -5.84 12.00
CA THR A 109 -2.22 -6.72 13.16
C THR A 109 -1.15 -6.16 14.11
N ALA A 110 -1.04 -6.72 15.31
CA ALA A 110 -0.14 -6.25 16.37
C ALA A 110 1.33 -6.13 15.94
N ASN A 111 1.79 -6.99 15.01
CA ASN A 111 3.14 -6.96 14.47
C ASN A 111 3.17 -6.52 13.00
N GLY A 112 2.11 -5.84 12.58
CA GLY A 112 1.96 -5.43 11.19
C GLY A 112 2.81 -4.23 10.82
N ALA A 113 2.98 -4.03 9.52
CA ALA A 113 3.73 -2.92 8.99
C ALA A 113 3.06 -2.31 7.75
N LEU A 114 3.23 -1.00 7.62
CA LEU A 114 2.88 -0.24 6.43
C LEU A 114 4.15 0.10 5.67
N THR A 115 4.17 -0.18 4.37
CA THR A 115 5.29 0.23 3.50
C THR A 115 4.74 1.06 2.35
N ILE A 116 5.24 2.27 2.21
CA ILE A 116 4.82 3.19 1.13
C ILE A 116 6.04 3.71 0.38
N VAL A 117 5.85 3.99 -0.90
CA VAL A 117 6.79 4.79 -1.68
C VAL A 117 6.14 6.14 -1.98
N ALA A 118 6.90 7.21 -1.82
CA ALA A 118 6.40 8.56 -2.02
C ALA A 118 7.48 9.48 -2.57
N ASN A 119 7.08 10.57 -3.19
CA ASN A 119 8.01 11.61 -3.61
C ASN A 119 8.79 12.12 -2.39
N ALA A 120 10.09 12.29 -2.56
CA ALA A 120 11.00 12.66 -1.46
C ALA A 120 10.67 14.01 -0.82
N PHE A 121 10.03 14.93 -1.55
CA PHE A 121 9.65 16.23 -1.04
C PHE A 121 8.35 16.23 -0.23
N LEU A 122 7.59 15.14 -0.22
CA LEU A 122 6.36 15.04 0.56
C LEU A 122 6.67 14.79 2.03
N ARG A 123 5.93 15.45 2.91
CA ARG A 123 6.16 15.40 4.35
C ARG A 123 5.28 14.35 5.02
N TYR A 124 5.49 13.09 4.69
CA TYR A 124 4.76 11.98 5.32
C TYR A 124 5.38 11.51 6.62
N GLN A 125 6.67 11.75 6.83
CA GLN A 125 7.38 11.32 8.05
C GLN A 125 6.69 11.77 9.34
N PRO A 126 6.29 13.06 9.50
CA PRO A 126 5.62 13.49 10.73
C PRO A 126 4.28 12.78 10.97
N ILE A 127 3.53 12.47 9.91
CA ILE A 127 2.26 11.75 10.03
C ILE A 127 2.53 10.32 10.50
N LEU A 128 3.50 9.65 9.89
CA LEU A 128 3.87 8.29 10.25
C LEU A 128 4.41 8.22 11.68
N ASP A 129 5.26 9.15 12.08
CA ASP A 129 5.82 9.21 13.42
C ASP A 129 4.74 9.45 14.49
N ALA A 130 3.68 10.18 14.13
CA ALA A 130 2.57 10.45 15.05
C ALA A 130 1.67 9.24 15.30
N HIS A 131 1.62 8.29 14.37
CA HIS A 131 0.66 7.18 14.42
C HIS A 131 1.30 5.79 14.53
N PHE A 132 2.59 5.67 14.26
CA PHE A 132 3.31 4.40 14.32
C PHE A 132 4.37 4.43 15.40
N LYS A 133 4.70 3.26 15.91
CA LYS A 133 5.72 3.10 16.96
C LYS A 133 7.12 3.39 16.43
N GLN A 134 7.38 3.01 15.17
CA GLN A 134 8.68 3.16 14.54
C GLN A 134 8.50 3.35 13.03
N THR A 135 9.18 4.33 12.46
CA THR A 135 9.22 4.56 11.01
C THR A 135 10.66 4.70 10.56
N GLU A 136 11.01 3.97 9.51
CA GLU A 136 12.34 4.03 8.88
C GLU A 136 12.21 4.32 7.39
N VAL A 137 13.21 5.03 6.85
CA VAL A 137 13.39 5.13 5.40
C VAL A 137 14.30 3.98 4.99
N ILE A 138 13.73 2.99 4.32
CA ILE A 138 14.46 1.77 3.93
C ILE A 138 15.08 1.85 2.54
N ALA A 139 14.68 2.81 1.74
CA ALA A 139 15.28 3.11 0.44
C ALA A 139 14.96 4.55 0.05
N GLY A 140 15.79 5.13 -0.79
CA GLY A 140 15.56 6.48 -1.28
C GLY A 140 16.55 6.91 -2.34
N ASP A 141 16.14 7.87 -3.15
CA ASP A 141 16.98 8.59 -4.10
C ASP A 141 16.56 10.06 -4.12
N ALA A 142 16.97 10.81 -5.15
CA ALA A 142 16.62 12.23 -5.27
C ALA A 142 15.11 12.47 -5.46
N LYS A 143 14.38 11.48 -5.97
CA LYS A 143 12.96 11.62 -6.33
C LYS A 143 12.02 10.93 -5.35
N PHE A 144 12.38 9.76 -4.80
CA PHE A 144 11.49 8.91 -4.04
C PHE A 144 12.13 8.44 -2.73
N LYS A 145 11.27 8.17 -1.75
CA LYS A 145 11.61 7.49 -0.50
C LYS A 145 10.64 6.34 -0.25
N VAL A 146 11.15 5.26 0.33
CA VAL A 146 10.32 4.16 0.82
C VAL A 146 10.34 4.19 2.33
N TYR A 147 9.15 4.33 2.92
CA TYR A 147 8.97 4.33 4.37
C TYR A 147 8.42 2.98 4.83
N LEU A 148 9.01 2.43 5.87
CA LEU A 148 8.49 1.26 6.58
C LEU A 148 8.08 1.68 7.98
N SER A 149 6.79 1.56 8.30
CA SER A 149 6.25 1.95 9.60
C SER A 149 5.66 0.73 10.31
N LYS A 150 6.05 0.53 11.55
CA LYS A 150 5.62 -0.59 12.39
C LYS A 150 4.66 -0.14 13.48
N VAL A 151 3.64 -0.94 13.69
CA VAL A 151 2.66 -0.75 14.77
C VAL A 151 3.30 -1.05 16.12
#